data_7be8a5f7b397ed2a3ebe79b780ef8aaf
#
_entry.id   7be8a5f7b397ed2a3ebe79b780ef8aaf
#
_cell.length_a   1.000
_cell.length_b   1.000
_cell.length_c   1.000
_cell.angle_alpha   90.00
_cell.angle_beta   90.00
_cell.angle_gamma   90.00
#
_symmetry.space_group_name_H-M   'P 1'
#
loop_
_entity.id
_entity.type
_entity.pdbx_description
1 polymer ?
#
loop_
_entity_poly.entity_id
_entity_poly.type
_entity_poly.pdbx_seq_one_letter_code
_entity_poly.pdbx_strand_id
1 'polypeptide(L)'
;MAGQNPTSKSVGGSPYAGYMTPKAPAITYTCSECGWTTNKWVGRCSQCGEWGSLEEVGQQRIAQALAPSSPALPITDVATTASHKQATGVDELDRVLGGGLVPGAVILLAGEPGVGKSTLLLDVSARAAEQSSAAGKGPILYVTGEESASQVRLRAERIGALNSHLHLAAESDLSKILGHVSQTRPSLLVVDSIQTIADAKVEGSAGGVAQVRAVSAALVALAKERALPILLVG
;
A
#
# COMPACT_ATOMS: atom_id res chain seq x y z
N MET A 1 54.69 32.64 -43.15
CA MET A 1 54.12 31.64 -44.06
C MET A 1 52.95 31.04 -43.31
N ALA A 2 51.79 31.56 -43.44
CA ALA A 2 50.74 31.25 -44.41
C ALA A 2 50.25 29.82 -44.26
N GLY A 3 49.00 29.66 -43.91
CA GLY A 3 48.25 28.48 -44.12
C GLY A 3 47.02 28.43 -43.19
N GLN A 4 46.02 29.05 -43.48
CA GLN A 4 44.66 28.78 -43.98
C GLN A 4 43.82 27.85 -43.08
N ASN A 5 42.82 28.45 -42.52
CA ASN A 5 41.65 27.92 -41.85
C ASN A 5 40.59 27.47 -42.87
N PRO A 6 39.89 26.38 -42.72
CA PRO A 6 38.57 26.24 -43.32
C PRO A 6 37.47 26.06 -42.29
N THR A 7 36.61 27.00 -42.33
CA THR A 7 35.18 27.07 -42.09
C THR A 7 34.46 25.83 -41.55
N SER A 8 33.94 25.97 -40.32
CA SER A 8 32.91 25.15 -39.71
C SER A 8 31.54 25.45 -40.35
N LYS A 9 30.88 24.45 -40.87
CA LYS A 9 29.44 24.46 -41.16
C LYS A 9 28.68 23.95 -39.93
N SER A 10 27.92 24.82 -39.32
CA SER A 10 26.92 24.53 -38.33
C SER A 10 25.76 23.79 -38.99
N VAL A 11 25.48 22.58 -38.57
CA VAL A 11 24.22 21.89 -38.85
C VAL A 11 23.47 21.83 -37.52
N GLY A 12 22.55 22.77 -37.32
CA GLY A 12 21.56 22.75 -36.27
C GLY A 12 20.47 21.74 -36.60
N GLY A 13 20.45 20.63 -35.88
CA GLY A 13 19.34 19.70 -35.84
C GLY A 13 18.77 19.69 -34.44
N SER A 14 17.58 20.28 -34.29
CA SER A 14 16.82 20.27 -33.04
C SER A 14 16.32 18.84 -32.76
N PRO A 15 16.57 18.24 -31.58
CA PRO A 15 16.11 16.88 -31.25
C PRO A 15 14.69 16.84 -30.68
N TYR A 16 13.87 17.85 -30.89
CA TYR A 16 12.46 17.82 -30.50
C TYR A 16 11.57 17.43 -31.68
N ALA A 17 11.71 16.21 -32.19
CA ALA A 17 10.71 15.56 -33.02
C ALA A 17 9.50 15.21 -32.14
N GLY A 18 8.37 15.81 -32.49
CA GLY A 18 7.13 15.86 -31.72
C GLY A 18 6.69 14.53 -31.11
N TYR A 19 6.54 14.53 -29.82
CA TYR A 19 5.67 13.59 -29.12
C TYR A 19 4.22 13.95 -29.52
N MET A 20 3.67 13.21 -30.48
CA MET A 20 2.25 13.22 -30.75
C MET A 20 1.57 12.61 -29.51
N THR A 21 0.98 13.45 -28.69
CA THR A 21 0.07 13.00 -27.63
C THR A 21 -1.05 12.17 -28.28
N PRO A 22 -1.27 10.91 -27.87
CA PRO A 22 -2.36 10.12 -28.41
C PRO A 22 -3.66 10.84 -28.07
N LYS A 23 -4.43 11.16 -29.12
CA LYS A 23 -5.76 11.77 -29.01
C LYS A 23 -6.62 10.86 -28.12
N ALA A 24 -7.20 11.39 -27.04
CA ALA A 24 -8.10 10.61 -26.19
C ALA A 24 -9.18 9.94 -27.06
N PRO A 25 -9.47 8.66 -26.86
CA PRO A 25 -10.49 7.97 -27.66
C PRO A 25 -11.83 8.68 -27.47
N ALA A 26 -12.52 8.92 -28.56
CA ALA A 26 -13.84 9.51 -28.54
C ALA A 26 -14.81 8.54 -27.86
N ILE A 27 -15.54 9.02 -26.86
CA ILE A 27 -16.64 8.29 -26.24
C ILE A 27 -17.73 8.14 -27.31
N THR A 28 -18.23 6.93 -27.53
CA THR A 28 -19.31 6.64 -28.44
C THR A 28 -20.53 6.21 -27.64
N TYR A 29 -21.69 6.77 -27.96
CA TYR A 29 -22.97 6.42 -27.37
C TYR A 29 -23.79 5.68 -28.39
N THR A 30 -24.50 4.61 -28.02
CA THR A 30 -25.38 3.83 -28.88
C THR A 30 -26.80 3.80 -28.31
N CYS A 31 -27.77 4.02 -29.13
CA CYS A 31 -29.18 3.90 -28.76
C CYS A 31 -29.55 2.42 -28.59
N SER A 32 -30.09 2.04 -27.41
CA SER A 32 -30.57 0.68 -27.14
C SER A 32 -31.75 0.25 -28.05
N GLU A 33 -32.54 1.20 -28.55
CA GLU A 33 -33.75 0.93 -29.30
C GLU A 33 -33.52 0.79 -30.82
N CYS A 34 -32.63 1.63 -31.38
CA CYS A 34 -32.46 1.64 -32.85
C CYS A 34 -31.01 1.44 -33.32
N GLY A 35 -30.04 1.30 -32.38
CA GLY A 35 -28.62 1.10 -32.70
C GLY A 35 -27.90 2.32 -33.27
N TRP A 36 -28.57 3.51 -33.35
CA TRP A 36 -27.90 4.74 -33.79
C TRP A 36 -26.77 5.14 -32.88
N THR A 37 -25.64 5.57 -33.45
CA THR A 37 -24.43 5.92 -32.71
C THR A 37 -24.08 7.39 -32.81
N THR A 38 -23.57 7.96 -31.76
CA THR A 38 -23.10 9.35 -31.69
C THR A 38 -21.89 9.47 -30.74
N ASN A 39 -21.07 10.49 -30.96
CA ASN A 39 -19.96 10.82 -30.06
C ASN A 39 -20.28 11.92 -29.01
N LYS A 40 -21.58 12.30 -28.94
CA LYS A 40 -22.06 13.24 -27.92
C LYS A 40 -23.26 12.62 -27.22
N TRP A 41 -23.26 12.71 -25.88
CA TRP A 41 -24.45 12.34 -25.14
C TRP A 41 -25.58 13.33 -25.41
N VAL A 42 -26.76 12.79 -25.78
CA VAL A 42 -27.98 13.55 -25.96
C VAL A 42 -29.11 12.84 -25.22
N GLY A 43 -29.97 13.57 -24.52
CA GLY A 43 -31.05 12.99 -23.71
C GLY A 43 -32.13 12.29 -24.54
N ARG A 44 -32.19 12.55 -25.84
CA ARG A 44 -33.16 11.97 -26.77
C ARG A 44 -32.46 11.49 -28.05
N CYS A 45 -32.73 10.29 -28.48
CA CYS A 45 -32.16 9.75 -29.71
C CYS A 45 -32.64 10.56 -30.95
N SER A 46 -31.69 11.03 -31.77
CA SER A 46 -32.01 11.81 -32.96
C SER A 46 -32.61 10.97 -34.08
N GLN A 47 -32.46 9.65 -34.04
CA GLN A 47 -32.96 8.75 -35.07
C GLN A 47 -34.38 8.22 -34.78
N CYS A 48 -34.60 7.65 -33.58
CA CYS A 48 -35.91 7.08 -33.21
C CYS A 48 -36.75 7.97 -32.30
N GLY A 49 -36.15 9.03 -31.72
CA GLY A 49 -36.88 9.95 -30.88
C GLY A 49 -37.08 9.48 -29.43
N GLU A 50 -36.58 8.31 -29.06
CA GLU A 50 -36.74 7.76 -27.72
C GLU A 50 -35.86 8.49 -26.69
N TRP A 51 -36.39 8.68 -25.46
CA TRP A 51 -35.71 9.38 -24.38
C TRP A 51 -34.91 8.41 -23.52
N GLY A 52 -33.74 8.82 -23.09
CA GLY A 52 -32.91 8.04 -22.17
C GLY A 52 -32.34 6.73 -22.73
N SER A 53 -32.44 6.52 -24.05
CA SER A 53 -32.03 5.29 -24.74
C SER A 53 -30.57 5.27 -25.18
N LEU A 54 -29.75 6.29 -24.85
CA LEU A 54 -28.36 6.36 -25.25
C LEU A 54 -27.47 5.82 -24.12
N GLU A 55 -26.81 4.71 -24.39
CA GLU A 55 -25.84 4.07 -23.51
C GLU A 55 -24.42 4.31 -24.01
N GLU A 56 -23.50 4.55 -23.09
CA GLU A 56 -22.10 4.70 -23.41
C GLU A 56 -21.50 3.35 -23.81
N VAL A 57 -21.08 3.23 -25.06
CA VAL A 57 -20.32 2.07 -25.52
C VAL A 57 -18.86 2.28 -25.13
N GLY A 58 -18.54 1.91 -23.90
CA GLY A 58 -17.16 1.89 -23.42
C GLY A 58 -16.36 0.86 -24.21
N GLN A 59 -15.38 1.30 -24.98
CA GLN A 59 -14.33 0.38 -25.40
C GLN A 59 -13.68 -0.16 -24.12
N GLN A 60 -13.89 -1.42 -23.79
CA GLN A 60 -13.08 -2.11 -22.81
C GLN A 60 -11.63 -1.99 -23.28
N ARG A 61 -10.89 -1.06 -22.69
CA ARG A 61 -9.45 -1.00 -22.89
C ARG A 61 -8.88 -2.27 -22.28
N ILE A 62 -8.66 -3.28 -23.10
CA ILE A 62 -7.81 -4.39 -22.69
C ILE A 62 -6.47 -3.77 -22.38
N ALA A 63 -6.05 -3.86 -21.12
CA ALA A 63 -4.75 -3.38 -20.72
C ALA A 63 -3.69 -4.02 -21.63
N GLN A 64 -2.84 -3.20 -22.22
CA GLN A 64 -1.73 -3.74 -23.03
C GLN A 64 -0.85 -4.60 -22.12
N ALA A 65 -0.59 -5.82 -22.57
CA ALA A 65 0.34 -6.70 -21.87
C ALA A 65 1.73 -6.08 -21.91
N LEU A 66 2.27 -5.78 -20.74
CA LEU A 66 3.66 -5.36 -20.57
C LEU A 66 4.52 -6.60 -20.31
N ALA A 67 5.78 -6.54 -20.71
CA ALA A 67 6.72 -7.59 -20.38
C ALA A 67 6.83 -7.71 -18.85
N PRO A 68 6.74 -8.92 -18.27
CA PRO A 68 6.86 -9.10 -16.83
C PRO A 68 8.30 -8.77 -16.38
N SER A 69 8.43 -8.24 -15.17
CA SER A 69 9.73 -7.91 -14.56
C SER A 69 10.58 -9.15 -14.23
N SER A 70 9.91 -10.31 -14.10
CA SER A 70 10.55 -11.62 -13.88
C SER A 70 9.70 -12.72 -14.52
N PRO A 71 10.31 -13.83 -15.00
CA PRO A 71 9.57 -14.95 -15.56
C PRO A 71 8.74 -15.65 -14.49
N ALA A 72 7.57 -16.16 -14.88
CA ALA A 72 6.84 -17.11 -14.06
C ALA A 72 7.60 -18.44 -14.01
N LEU A 73 7.78 -18.98 -12.81
CA LEU A 73 8.44 -20.26 -12.59
C LEU A 73 7.43 -21.28 -12.06
N PRO A 74 7.65 -22.60 -12.31
CA PRO A 74 6.94 -23.62 -11.57
C PRO A 74 7.14 -23.43 -10.06
N ILE A 75 6.09 -23.66 -9.27
CA ILE A 75 6.16 -23.42 -7.82
C ILE A 75 7.26 -24.26 -7.14
N THR A 76 7.59 -25.41 -7.70
CA THR A 76 8.67 -26.30 -7.24
C THR A 76 10.06 -25.70 -7.43
N ASP A 77 10.21 -24.77 -8.39
CA ASP A 77 11.50 -24.15 -8.76
C ASP A 77 11.69 -22.81 -8.05
N VAL A 78 10.62 -22.33 -7.36
CA VAL A 78 10.72 -21.12 -6.53
C VAL A 78 11.56 -21.43 -5.31
N ALA A 79 12.73 -20.78 -5.20
CA ALA A 79 13.59 -20.93 -4.02
C ALA A 79 12.81 -20.53 -2.77
N THR A 80 12.52 -21.46 -1.90
CA THR A 80 12.10 -21.18 -0.55
C THR A 80 13.32 -20.69 0.21
N THR A 81 13.58 -19.39 0.19
CA THR A 81 14.33 -18.77 1.29
C THR A 81 13.58 -19.21 2.53
N ALA A 82 14.22 -20.03 3.37
CA ALA A 82 13.62 -20.49 4.61
C ALA A 82 13.32 -19.26 5.47
N SER A 83 12.17 -18.67 5.20
CA SER A 83 11.65 -17.54 5.97
C SER A 83 11.23 -18.14 7.29
N HIS A 84 12.16 -18.16 8.25
CA HIS A 84 11.83 -18.58 9.61
C HIS A 84 10.70 -17.70 10.09
N LYS A 85 9.54 -18.30 10.30
CA LYS A 85 8.40 -17.62 10.90
C LYS A 85 8.83 -17.07 12.25
N GLN A 86 8.41 -15.88 12.57
CA GLN A 86 8.64 -15.26 13.87
C GLN A 86 7.46 -15.59 14.77
N ALA A 87 7.68 -16.37 15.81
CA ALA A 87 6.63 -16.62 16.79
C ALA A 87 6.15 -15.32 17.42
N THR A 88 4.84 -15.18 17.66
CA THR A 88 4.26 -14.01 18.33
C THR A 88 4.42 -14.10 19.84
N GLY A 89 4.68 -15.31 20.37
CA GLY A 89 4.71 -15.60 21.80
C GLY A 89 3.31 -15.77 22.42
N VAL A 90 2.27 -15.81 21.57
CA VAL A 90 0.89 -16.15 21.94
C VAL A 90 0.49 -17.40 21.17
N ASP A 91 0.44 -18.55 21.85
CA ASP A 91 0.30 -19.88 21.24
C ASP A 91 -0.92 -19.99 20.32
N GLU A 92 -2.06 -19.42 20.73
CA GLU A 92 -3.27 -19.47 19.93
C GLU A 92 -3.16 -18.61 18.66
N LEU A 93 -2.51 -17.46 18.73
CA LEU A 93 -2.25 -16.64 17.55
C LEU A 93 -1.26 -17.33 16.61
N ASP A 94 -0.21 -17.91 17.16
CA ASP A 94 0.77 -18.67 16.36
C ASP A 94 0.11 -19.89 15.69
N ARG A 95 -0.81 -20.57 16.38
CA ARG A 95 -1.61 -21.67 15.80
C ARG A 95 -2.44 -21.19 14.61
N VAL A 96 -3.13 -20.07 14.74
CA VAL A 96 -3.95 -19.49 13.65
C VAL A 96 -3.07 -19.03 12.49
N LEU A 97 -1.89 -18.49 12.77
CA LEU A 97 -0.91 -18.04 11.77
C LEU A 97 -0.07 -19.18 11.17
N GLY A 98 -0.34 -20.43 11.58
CA GLY A 98 0.42 -21.59 11.11
C GLY A 98 1.87 -21.60 11.57
N GLY A 99 2.15 -21.05 12.76
CA GLY A 99 3.46 -21.09 13.42
C GLY A 99 4.16 -19.73 13.53
N GLY A 100 3.44 -18.63 13.34
CA GLY A 100 3.95 -17.27 13.54
C GLY A 100 3.94 -16.36 12.31
N LEU A 101 4.55 -15.20 12.45
CA LEU A 101 4.60 -14.15 11.44
C LEU A 101 5.58 -14.51 10.32
N VAL A 102 5.13 -14.40 9.08
CA VAL A 102 5.99 -14.58 7.90
C VAL A 102 6.61 -13.25 7.53
N PRO A 103 7.92 -13.15 7.24
CA PRO A 103 8.55 -11.94 6.75
C PRO A 103 7.84 -11.41 5.50
N GLY A 104 7.54 -10.11 5.50
CA GLY A 104 6.83 -9.45 4.40
C GLY A 104 5.31 -9.68 4.36
N ALA A 105 4.74 -10.42 5.31
CA ALA A 105 3.30 -10.57 5.44
C ALA A 105 2.65 -9.36 6.10
N VAL A 106 1.45 -9.00 5.65
CA VAL A 106 0.58 -8.03 6.31
C VAL A 106 -0.67 -8.77 6.80
N ILE A 107 -0.92 -8.68 8.09
CA ILE A 107 -2.02 -9.39 8.76
C ILE A 107 -2.95 -8.34 9.36
N LEU A 108 -4.23 -8.43 9.01
CA LEU A 108 -5.28 -7.58 9.57
C LEU A 108 -6.02 -8.31 10.68
N LEU A 109 -5.97 -7.77 11.88
CA LEU A 109 -6.82 -8.17 13.00
C LEU A 109 -8.07 -7.31 13.01
N ALA A 110 -9.16 -7.86 12.49
CA ALA A 110 -10.47 -7.20 12.43
C ALA A 110 -11.43 -7.77 13.48
N GLY A 111 -12.38 -6.97 13.91
CA GLY A 111 -13.41 -7.38 14.87
C GLY A 111 -14.12 -6.18 15.48
N GLU A 112 -15.15 -6.44 16.28
CA GLU A 112 -15.94 -5.39 16.92
C GLU A 112 -15.09 -4.49 17.85
N PRO A 113 -15.45 -3.21 17.99
CA PRO A 113 -14.82 -2.34 18.99
C PRO A 113 -14.93 -2.94 20.40
N GLY A 114 -13.88 -2.75 21.21
CA GLY A 114 -13.89 -3.19 22.62
C GLY A 114 -13.55 -4.66 22.88
N VAL A 115 -13.42 -5.53 21.86
CA VAL A 115 -13.08 -6.96 22.06
C VAL A 115 -11.62 -7.22 22.48
N GLY A 116 -10.82 -6.18 22.64
CA GLY A 116 -9.45 -6.31 23.15
C GLY A 116 -8.35 -6.41 22.08
N LYS A 117 -8.63 -6.10 20.79
CA LYS A 117 -7.64 -6.15 19.69
C LYS A 117 -6.34 -5.42 20.01
N SER A 118 -6.43 -4.15 20.41
CA SER A 118 -5.26 -3.32 20.75
C SER A 118 -4.49 -3.85 21.96
N THR A 119 -5.20 -4.43 22.94
CA THR A 119 -4.57 -5.05 24.11
C THR A 119 -3.81 -6.32 23.72
N LEU A 120 -4.40 -7.15 22.88
CA LEU A 120 -3.74 -8.35 22.35
C LEU A 120 -2.49 -7.98 21.54
N LEU A 121 -2.58 -6.99 20.64
CA LEU A 121 -1.42 -6.60 19.83
C LEU A 121 -0.32 -5.93 20.67
N LEU A 122 -0.67 -5.26 21.74
CA LEU A 122 0.31 -4.70 22.66
C LEU A 122 1.07 -5.80 23.44
N ASP A 123 0.36 -6.86 23.89
CA ASP A 123 0.98 -8.04 24.52
C ASP A 123 1.88 -8.79 23.51
N VAL A 124 1.38 -9.06 22.31
CA VAL A 124 2.17 -9.64 21.21
C VAL A 124 3.42 -8.80 20.92
N SER A 125 3.28 -7.48 20.88
CA SER A 125 4.41 -6.56 20.63
C SER A 125 5.48 -6.65 21.71
N ALA A 126 5.08 -6.76 22.99
CA ALA A 126 6.02 -6.89 24.10
C ALA A 126 6.77 -8.22 24.08
N ARG A 127 6.06 -9.33 23.82
CA ARG A 127 6.68 -10.67 23.69
C ARG A 127 7.61 -10.74 22.48
N ALA A 128 7.18 -10.19 21.35
CA ALA A 128 8.02 -10.09 20.16
C ALA A 128 9.27 -9.23 20.42
N ALA A 129 9.15 -8.14 21.20
CA ALA A 129 10.27 -7.30 21.58
C ALA A 129 11.32 -8.05 22.41
N GLU A 130 10.86 -8.89 23.34
CA GLU A 130 11.72 -9.75 24.15
C GLU A 130 12.50 -10.74 23.27
N GLN A 131 11.81 -11.46 22.40
CA GLN A 131 12.41 -12.40 21.45
C GLN A 131 13.36 -11.71 20.47
N SER A 132 12.98 -10.55 19.95
CA SER A 132 13.76 -9.78 18.98
C SER A 132 15.06 -9.27 19.62
N SER A 133 14.98 -8.77 20.84
CA SER A 133 16.14 -8.35 21.63
C SER A 133 17.11 -9.50 21.90
N ALA A 134 16.60 -10.65 22.32
CA ALA A 134 17.40 -11.85 22.55
C ALA A 134 18.09 -12.36 21.27
N ALA A 135 17.44 -12.18 20.11
CA ALA A 135 17.96 -12.57 18.80
C ALA A 135 18.86 -11.49 18.13
N GLY A 136 19.10 -10.35 18.77
CA GLY A 136 19.88 -9.24 18.20
C GLY A 136 19.24 -8.59 16.97
N LYS A 137 17.91 -8.68 16.83
CA LYS A 137 17.15 -8.08 15.74
C LYS A 137 16.73 -6.65 16.07
N GLY A 138 16.16 -5.92 15.10
CA GLY A 138 15.64 -4.58 15.30
C GLY A 138 14.46 -4.54 16.29
N PRO A 139 14.12 -3.36 16.83
CA PRO A 139 13.02 -3.22 17.78
C PRO A 139 11.66 -3.55 17.15
N ILE A 140 10.64 -3.65 17.98
CA ILE A 140 9.25 -3.66 17.54
C ILE A 140 8.76 -2.23 17.54
N LEU A 141 8.12 -1.80 16.45
CA LEU A 141 7.51 -0.47 16.35
C LEU A 141 5.99 -0.58 16.45
N TYR A 142 5.43 -0.04 17.51
CA TYR A 142 3.99 0.10 17.70
C TYR A 142 3.56 1.53 17.37
N VAL A 143 2.69 1.68 16.39
CA VAL A 143 2.14 2.97 15.98
C VAL A 143 0.68 3.03 16.39
N THR A 144 0.31 4.10 17.08
CA THR A 144 -1.08 4.41 17.43
C THR A 144 -1.51 5.70 16.75
N GLY A 145 -2.68 5.69 16.10
CA GLY A 145 -3.30 6.87 15.53
C GLY A 145 -4.48 7.41 16.34
N GLU A 146 -4.94 6.67 17.34
CA GLU A 146 -6.10 7.04 18.17
C GLU A 146 -5.71 7.52 19.55
N GLU A 147 -4.77 6.85 20.18
CA GLU A 147 -4.38 7.10 21.56
C GLU A 147 -3.08 7.87 21.65
N SER A 148 -2.96 8.67 22.71
CA SER A 148 -1.69 9.29 23.03
C SER A 148 -0.66 8.24 23.51
N ALA A 149 0.63 8.54 23.35
CA ALA A 149 1.69 7.67 23.82
C ALA A 149 1.59 7.35 25.32
N SER A 150 1.11 8.30 26.14
CA SER A 150 0.92 8.09 27.57
C SER A 150 -0.22 7.10 27.87
N GLN A 151 -1.31 7.13 27.11
CA GLN A 151 -2.43 6.19 27.28
C GLN A 151 -2.01 4.76 26.93
N VAL A 152 -1.31 4.58 25.80
CA VAL A 152 -0.76 3.26 25.43
C VAL A 152 0.24 2.76 26.47
N ARG A 153 1.13 3.65 26.96
CA ARG A 153 2.07 3.29 28.03
C ARG A 153 1.38 2.82 29.31
N LEU A 154 0.34 3.53 29.77
CA LEU A 154 -0.44 3.11 30.96
C LEU A 154 -1.11 1.75 30.74
N ARG A 155 -1.61 1.49 29.53
CA ARG A 155 -2.17 0.18 29.17
C ARG A 155 -1.08 -0.90 29.19
N ALA A 156 0.10 -0.63 28.62
CA ALA A 156 1.22 -1.55 28.63
C ALA A 156 1.65 -1.90 30.05
N GLU A 157 1.72 -0.91 30.94
CA GLU A 157 2.04 -1.11 32.36
C GLU A 157 1.04 -2.03 33.06
N ARG A 158 -0.26 -1.80 32.83
CA ARG A 158 -1.34 -2.60 33.41
C ARG A 158 -1.30 -4.08 33.02
N ILE A 159 -0.85 -4.41 31.82
CA ILE A 159 -0.76 -5.79 31.31
C ILE A 159 0.64 -6.38 31.38
N GLY A 160 1.62 -5.66 31.97
CA GLY A 160 3.00 -6.13 32.06
C GLY A 160 3.76 -6.14 30.74
N ALA A 161 3.34 -5.31 29.76
CA ALA A 161 3.90 -5.26 28.40
C ALA A 161 4.98 -4.16 28.23
N LEU A 162 5.60 -3.70 29.31
CA LEU A 162 6.70 -2.72 29.24
C LEU A 162 7.99 -3.41 28.83
N ASN A 163 8.56 -2.99 27.70
CA ASN A 163 9.82 -3.50 27.18
C ASN A 163 10.61 -2.38 26.50
N SER A 164 11.91 -2.27 26.77
CA SER A 164 12.78 -1.24 26.18
C SER A 164 12.99 -1.42 24.67
N HIS A 165 12.76 -2.63 24.14
CA HIS A 165 12.87 -2.95 22.72
C HIS A 165 11.53 -2.79 21.99
N LEU A 166 10.47 -2.38 22.69
CA LEU A 166 9.18 -1.97 22.15
C LEU A 166 9.15 -0.45 22.02
N HIS A 167 9.22 0.05 20.80
CA HIS A 167 9.17 1.47 20.48
C HIS A 167 7.73 1.88 20.15
N LEU A 168 7.31 3.03 20.68
CA LEU A 168 5.95 3.56 20.49
C LEU A 168 6.02 4.89 19.74
N ALA A 169 5.18 5.03 18.71
CA ALA A 169 4.95 6.29 18.01
C ALA A 169 3.45 6.61 18.00
N ALA A 170 3.09 7.83 18.37
CA ALA A 170 1.73 8.36 18.26
C ALA A 170 1.66 9.22 17.00
N GLU A 171 1.27 8.61 15.87
CA GLU A 171 1.26 9.23 14.55
C GLU A 171 0.06 8.78 13.73
N SER A 172 -0.56 9.73 13.02
CA SER A 172 -1.64 9.49 12.08
C SER A 172 -1.28 9.78 10.61
N ASP A 173 -0.06 10.23 10.34
CA ASP A 173 0.46 10.52 9.00
C ASP A 173 1.33 9.36 8.50
N LEU A 174 0.94 8.76 7.38
CA LEU A 174 1.66 7.65 6.76
C LEU A 174 3.14 7.99 6.49
N SER A 175 3.43 9.20 6.02
CA SER A 175 4.81 9.61 5.69
C SER A 175 5.71 9.62 6.92
N LYS A 176 5.19 10.02 8.07
CA LYS A 176 5.90 9.99 9.35
C LYS A 176 6.11 8.56 9.84
N ILE A 177 5.11 7.69 9.69
CA ILE A 177 5.22 6.26 10.01
C ILE A 177 6.35 5.63 9.19
N LEU A 178 6.38 5.88 7.88
CA LEU A 178 7.47 5.42 7.00
C LEU A 178 8.84 5.96 7.43
N GLY A 179 8.88 7.22 7.91
CA GLY A 179 10.06 7.84 8.50
C GLY A 179 10.56 7.08 9.74
N HIS A 180 9.66 6.77 10.68
CA HIS A 180 9.98 5.96 11.86
C HIS A 180 10.52 4.59 11.49
N VAL A 181 9.88 3.89 10.54
CA VAL A 181 10.36 2.58 10.05
C VAL A 181 11.77 2.67 9.47
N SER A 182 12.07 3.74 8.73
CA SER A 182 13.39 3.94 8.13
C SER A 182 14.49 4.20 9.18
N GLN A 183 14.15 4.93 10.25
CA GLN A 183 15.06 5.26 11.34
C GLN A 183 15.30 4.09 12.27
N THR A 184 14.22 3.41 12.70
CA THR A 184 14.29 2.36 13.74
C THR A 184 14.62 0.98 13.16
N ARG A 185 14.37 0.75 11.88
CA ARG A 185 14.51 -0.55 11.19
C ARG A 185 13.90 -1.70 12.00
N PRO A 186 12.59 -1.63 12.28
CA PRO A 186 11.97 -2.58 13.18
C PRO A 186 11.94 -3.98 12.58
N SER A 187 11.85 -5.00 13.42
CA SER A 187 11.64 -6.39 13.04
C SER A 187 10.16 -6.78 12.94
N LEU A 188 9.28 -5.93 13.48
CA LEU A 188 7.82 -6.01 13.37
C LEU A 188 7.24 -4.61 13.46
N LEU A 189 6.27 -4.29 12.59
CA LEU A 189 5.46 -3.07 12.68
C LEU A 189 4.03 -3.42 13.09
N VAL A 190 3.50 -2.71 14.07
CA VAL A 190 2.09 -2.79 14.48
C VAL A 190 1.45 -1.43 14.26
N VAL A 191 0.27 -1.38 13.64
CA VAL A 191 -0.49 -0.14 13.38
C VAL A 191 -1.89 -0.28 13.97
N ASP A 192 -2.19 0.56 14.95
CA ASP A 192 -3.45 0.58 15.70
C ASP A 192 -4.09 1.98 15.67
N SER A 193 -5.03 2.23 14.78
CA SER A 193 -5.66 1.39 13.78
C SER A 193 -5.44 1.93 12.37
N ILE A 194 -5.66 1.10 11.35
CA ILE A 194 -5.51 1.53 9.95
C ILE A 194 -6.47 2.65 9.57
N GLN A 195 -7.63 2.72 10.23
CA GLN A 195 -8.63 3.75 9.96
C GLN A 195 -8.20 5.16 10.39
N THR A 196 -7.24 5.29 11.29
CA THR A 196 -6.79 6.58 11.81
C THR A 196 -5.60 7.15 11.05
N ILE A 197 -5.01 6.34 10.18
CA ILE A 197 -3.87 6.77 9.36
C ILE A 197 -4.35 7.39 8.06
N ALA A 198 -3.71 8.49 7.66
CA ALA A 198 -3.97 9.17 6.40
C ALA A 198 -2.69 9.38 5.58
N ASP A 199 -2.83 9.36 4.26
CA ASP A 199 -1.83 9.80 3.31
C ASP A 199 -2.21 11.19 2.81
N ALA A 200 -1.39 12.21 3.06
CA ALA A 200 -1.63 13.58 2.62
C ALA A 200 -1.73 13.74 1.09
N LYS A 201 -1.30 12.74 0.32
CA LYS A 201 -1.37 12.74 -1.16
C LYS A 201 -2.72 12.25 -1.68
N VAL A 202 -3.59 11.74 -0.81
CA VAL A 202 -4.88 11.16 -1.17
C VAL A 202 -6.00 12.01 -0.58
N GLU A 203 -6.99 12.35 -1.39
CA GLU A 203 -8.15 13.11 -0.94
C GLU A 203 -9.05 12.28 0.00
N GLY A 204 -9.69 12.98 0.91
CA GLY A 204 -10.64 12.40 1.88
C GLY A 204 -10.09 12.35 3.30
N SER A 205 -10.99 12.14 4.25
CA SER A 205 -10.66 12.03 5.67
C SER A 205 -10.07 10.65 6.01
N ALA A 206 -9.28 10.58 7.07
CA ALA A 206 -8.86 9.31 7.66
C ALA A 206 -10.07 8.37 7.88
N GLY A 207 -9.88 7.07 7.66
CA GLY A 207 -10.96 6.08 7.74
C GLY A 207 -11.84 5.99 6.49
N GLY A 208 -11.78 6.96 5.58
CA GLY A 208 -12.47 6.87 4.29
C GLY A 208 -11.87 5.76 3.40
N VAL A 209 -12.71 5.17 2.53
CA VAL A 209 -12.32 4.03 1.69
C VAL A 209 -11.06 4.32 0.84
N ALA A 210 -10.95 5.52 0.27
CA ALA A 210 -9.78 5.92 -0.52
C ALA A 210 -8.51 5.93 0.33
N GLN A 211 -8.57 6.51 1.52
CA GLN A 211 -7.47 6.60 2.47
C GLN A 211 -7.03 5.21 2.96
N VAL A 212 -7.97 4.39 3.44
CA VAL A 212 -7.68 3.02 3.90
C VAL A 212 -7.04 2.19 2.79
N ARG A 213 -7.52 2.30 1.55
CA ARG A 213 -6.91 1.62 0.40
C ARG A 213 -5.48 2.08 0.14
N ALA A 214 -5.23 3.38 0.13
CA ALA A 214 -3.91 3.93 -0.16
C ALA A 214 -2.90 3.55 0.94
N VAL A 215 -3.28 3.72 2.20
CA VAL A 215 -2.45 3.35 3.36
C VAL A 215 -2.16 1.86 3.36
N SER A 216 -3.18 1.01 3.15
CA SER A 216 -2.99 -0.45 3.06
C SER A 216 -2.02 -0.83 1.93
N ALA A 217 -2.19 -0.25 0.74
CA ALA A 217 -1.32 -0.52 -0.40
C ALA A 217 0.14 -0.14 -0.11
N ALA A 218 0.36 1.02 0.51
CA ALA A 218 1.71 1.48 0.89
C ALA A 218 2.36 0.56 1.93
N LEU A 219 1.61 0.14 2.95
CA LEU A 219 2.11 -0.77 3.98
C LEU A 219 2.40 -2.17 3.42
N VAL A 220 1.58 -2.67 2.48
CA VAL A 220 1.84 -3.95 1.77
C VAL A 220 3.10 -3.85 0.91
N ALA A 221 3.32 -2.73 0.21
CA ALA A 221 4.54 -2.50 -0.56
C ALA A 221 5.78 -2.47 0.35
N LEU A 222 5.71 -1.72 1.45
CA LEU A 222 6.77 -1.64 2.48
C LEU A 222 7.10 -3.03 3.06
N ALA A 223 6.07 -3.81 3.41
CA ALA A 223 6.24 -5.15 3.97
C ALA A 223 7.05 -6.05 3.03
N LYS A 224 6.68 -6.08 1.75
CA LYS A 224 7.34 -6.88 0.73
C LYS A 224 8.77 -6.41 0.45
N GLU A 225 8.97 -5.09 0.33
CA GLU A 225 10.28 -4.49 0.04
C GLU A 225 11.30 -4.80 1.14
N ARG A 226 10.87 -4.73 2.41
CA ARG A 226 11.75 -4.87 3.56
C ARG A 226 11.70 -6.22 4.25
N ALA A 227 10.92 -7.17 3.72
CA ALA A 227 10.61 -8.43 4.38
C ALA A 227 10.12 -8.22 5.84
N LEU A 228 9.43 -7.10 6.09
CA LEU A 228 8.94 -6.67 7.39
C LEU A 228 7.53 -7.23 7.64
N PRO A 229 7.30 -8.08 8.64
CA PRO A 229 5.94 -8.43 9.03
C PRO A 229 5.21 -7.22 9.60
N ILE A 230 3.94 -7.06 9.22
CA ILE A 230 3.09 -5.95 9.68
C ILE A 230 1.79 -6.50 10.24
N LEU A 231 1.41 -6.06 11.44
CA LEU A 231 0.11 -6.31 12.06
C LEU A 231 -0.72 -5.02 12.03
N LEU A 232 -1.93 -5.11 11.51
CA LEU A 232 -2.88 -4.00 11.42
C LEU A 232 -4.11 -4.28 12.28
N VAL A 233 -4.62 -3.28 12.98
CA VAL A 233 -5.95 -3.28 13.59
C VAL A 233 -6.94 -2.61 12.64
N GLY A 234 -8.13 -3.26 12.47
CA GLY A 234 -9.26 -2.76 11.70
C GLY A 234 -10.59 -2.92 12.42
#